data_df80b876fd674b75a71a637fa1b41ccf
#
_entry.id   df80b876fd674b75a71a637fa1b41ccf
#
_cell.length_a   1.000
_cell.length_b   1.000
_cell.length_c   1.000
_cell.angle_alpha   90.00
_cell.angle_beta   90.00
_cell.angle_gamma   90.00
#
_symmetry.space_group_name_H-M   'P 1'
#
loop_
_entity.id
_entity.type
_entity.pdbx_description
1 polymer ?
#
loop_
_entity_poly.entity_id
_entity_poly.type
_entity_poly.pdbx_seq_one_letter_code
_entity_poly.pdbx_strand_id
1 'polypeptide(L)'
;MKLAAGERATVQVVVTEGDTAIAAGSGDVPVLATPRLLALAEAACVAAIAPHLPDGMTSVGTAVSLEHRHACPVGAEVTVEAELTELDGRRLVYSFIARQTGPPPASGGSPTGEELVVGAGRVERVVVDRAKFLARAAPPG
;
A
#
# COMPACT_ATOMS: atom_id res chain seq x y z
N MET A 1 3.14 17.06 16.31
CA MET A 1 3.26 16.17 15.14
C MET A 1 3.98 16.93 14.05
N LYS A 2 5.12 16.45 13.61
CA LYS A 2 5.94 17.15 12.61
C LYS A 2 5.78 16.51 11.22
N LEU A 3 4.55 16.39 10.78
CA LEU A 3 4.25 15.88 9.45
C LEU A 3 4.25 17.01 8.44
N ALA A 4 4.71 16.70 7.25
CA ALA A 4 4.68 17.64 6.13
C ALA A 4 4.41 16.88 4.84
N ALA A 5 3.75 17.52 3.91
CA ALA A 5 3.60 16.99 2.55
C ALA A 5 4.98 16.70 1.98
N GLY A 6 5.10 15.61 1.24
CA GLY A 6 6.37 15.13 0.68
C GLY A 6 6.96 13.93 1.41
N GLU A 7 6.46 13.57 2.59
CA GLU A 7 6.91 12.36 3.28
C GLU A 7 6.63 11.14 2.40
N ARG A 8 7.64 10.27 2.28
CA ARG A 8 7.60 9.12 1.37
C ARG A 8 8.09 7.87 2.05
N ALA A 9 7.63 6.73 1.57
CA ALA A 9 8.21 5.45 1.90
C ALA A 9 7.95 4.46 0.78
N THR A 10 8.76 3.43 0.75
CA THR A 10 8.70 2.36 -0.23
C THR A 10 8.64 1.03 0.50
N VAL A 11 7.75 0.14 0.07
CA VAL A 11 7.74 -1.25 0.50
C VAL A 11 7.99 -2.13 -0.72
N GLN A 12 8.69 -3.25 -0.50
CA GLN A 12 9.00 -4.20 -1.56
C GLN A 12 8.67 -5.60 -1.09
N VAL A 13 8.05 -6.37 -1.96
CA VAL A 13 7.75 -7.78 -1.68
C VAL A 13 8.05 -8.62 -2.91
N VAL A 14 8.29 -9.91 -2.67
CA VAL A 14 8.24 -10.92 -3.72
C VAL A 14 6.88 -11.59 -3.60
N VAL A 15 6.14 -11.65 -4.69
CA VAL A 15 4.79 -12.25 -4.68
C VAL A 15 4.91 -13.73 -4.35
N THR A 16 4.20 -14.15 -3.32
CA THR A 16 4.10 -15.57 -2.90
C THR A 16 2.70 -16.09 -3.19
N GLU A 17 2.50 -17.39 -3.00
CA GLU A 17 1.16 -17.98 -3.16
C GLU A 17 0.14 -17.34 -2.22
N GLY A 18 0.57 -16.96 -1.02
CA GLY A 18 -0.31 -16.28 -0.05
C GLY A 18 -0.76 -14.88 -0.49
N ASP A 19 -0.08 -14.29 -1.46
CA ASP A 19 -0.42 -12.96 -1.97
C ASP A 19 -1.39 -12.99 -3.16
N THR A 20 -1.78 -14.18 -3.62
CA THR A 20 -2.56 -14.32 -4.84
C THR A 20 -4.05 -14.08 -4.64
N ALA A 21 -4.74 -13.80 -5.73
CA ALA A 21 -6.19 -13.64 -5.73
C ALA A 21 -6.89 -14.89 -5.21
N ILE A 22 -6.38 -16.08 -5.53
CA ILE A 22 -6.93 -17.34 -5.01
C ILE A 22 -6.85 -17.36 -3.49
N ALA A 23 -5.68 -17.06 -2.93
CA ALA A 23 -5.48 -17.07 -1.48
C ALA A 23 -6.32 -16.00 -0.78
N ALA A 24 -6.46 -14.83 -1.38
CA ALA A 24 -7.24 -13.73 -0.81
C ALA A 24 -8.76 -13.93 -0.98
N GLY A 25 -9.17 -14.87 -1.82
CA GLY A 25 -10.59 -15.04 -2.11
C GLY A 25 -11.17 -13.94 -2.99
N SER A 26 -10.33 -13.20 -3.70
CA SER A 26 -10.75 -12.08 -4.55
C SER A 26 -10.77 -12.42 -6.03
N GLY A 27 -10.52 -13.66 -6.39
CA GLY A 27 -10.52 -14.15 -7.76
C GLY A 27 -10.03 -15.58 -7.82
N ASP A 28 -9.86 -16.10 -9.01
CA ASP A 28 -9.51 -17.50 -9.23
C ASP A 28 -8.20 -17.68 -10.03
N VAL A 29 -7.36 -16.66 -10.05
CA VAL A 29 -6.08 -16.68 -10.76
C VAL A 29 -4.90 -16.53 -9.81
N PRO A 30 -3.74 -17.17 -10.12
CA PRO A 30 -2.58 -17.19 -9.22
C PRO A 30 -1.66 -15.97 -9.45
N VAL A 31 -2.20 -14.78 -9.36
CA VAL A 31 -1.47 -13.52 -9.49
C VAL A 31 -1.75 -12.65 -8.28
N LEU A 32 -0.90 -11.64 -8.07
CA LEU A 32 -1.07 -10.70 -6.96
C LEU A 32 -2.50 -10.19 -6.87
N ALA A 33 -3.10 -10.38 -5.71
CA ALA A 33 -4.48 -9.96 -5.46
C ALA A 33 -4.60 -8.45 -5.39
N THR A 34 -5.68 -7.90 -5.92
CA THR A 34 -5.96 -6.45 -5.81
C THR A 34 -6.05 -5.99 -4.35
N PRO A 35 -6.75 -6.68 -3.45
CA PRO A 35 -6.73 -6.26 -2.03
C PRO A 35 -5.35 -6.38 -1.39
N ARG A 36 -4.49 -7.31 -1.85
CA ARG A 36 -3.13 -7.39 -1.34
C ARG A 36 -2.29 -6.21 -1.82
N LEU A 37 -2.45 -5.79 -3.08
CA LEU A 37 -1.81 -4.60 -3.60
C LEU A 37 -2.22 -3.37 -2.79
N LEU A 38 -3.50 -3.25 -2.47
CA LEU A 38 -3.98 -2.17 -1.62
C LEU A 38 -3.33 -2.20 -0.24
N ALA A 39 -3.23 -3.38 0.38
CA ALA A 39 -2.58 -3.52 1.68
C ALA A 39 -1.12 -3.07 1.63
N LEU A 40 -0.41 -3.36 0.55
CA LEU A 40 0.98 -2.90 0.35
C LEU A 40 1.04 -1.38 0.23
N ALA A 41 0.10 -0.78 -0.49
CA ALA A 41 0.02 0.67 -0.62
C ALA A 41 -0.24 1.33 0.74
N GLU A 42 -1.15 0.76 1.53
CA GLU A 42 -1.42 1.27 2.87
C GLU A 42 -0.20 1.09 3.79
N ALA A 43 0.50 -0.03 3.68
CA ALA A 43 1.74 -0.24 4.45
C ALA A 43 2.80 0.81 4.12
N ALA A 44 2.93 1.19 2.86
CA ALA A 44 3.84 2.27 2.46
C ALA A 44 3.40 3.61 3.04
N CYS A 45 2.09 3.89 3.07
CA CYS A 45 1.56 5.10 3.69
C CYS A 45 1.90 5.15 5.19
N VAL A 46 1.68 4.05 5.90
CA VAL A 46 2.01 3.94 7.32
C VAL A 46 3.49 4.20 7.56
N ALA A 47 4.34 3.57 6.74
CA ALA A 47 5.80 3.71 6.86
C ALA A 47 6.25 5.16 6.63
N ALA A 48 5.59 5.88 5.72
CA ALA A 48 5.98 7.24 5.36
C ALA A 48 5.89 8.21 6.55
N ILE A 49 4.94 8.01 7.44
CA ILE A 49 4.72 8.93 8.56
C ILE A 49 5.10 8.36 9.93
N ALA A 50 5.41 7.06 10.00
CA ALA A 50 5.71 6.41 11.28
C ALA A 50 6.76 7.16 12.12
N PRO A 51 7.88 7.66 11.54
CA PRO A 51 8.87 8.38 12.33
C PRO A 51 8.38 9.71 12.92
N HIS A 52 7.27 10.22 12.43
CA HIS A 52 6.75 11.55 12.81
C HIS A 52 5.55 11.49 13.75
N LEU A 53 5.03 10.30 14.02
CA LEU A 53 3.87 10.15 14.91
C LEU A 53 4.32 10.07 16.36
N PRO A 54 3.67 10.84 17.26
CA PRO A 54 3.91 10.69 18.69
C PRO A 54 3.45 9.32 19.20
N ASP A 55 4.00 8.91 20.34
CA ASP A 55 3.55 7.69 21.01
C ASP A 55 2.04 7.73 21.26
N GLY A 56 1.39 6.61 21.09
CA GLY A 56 -0.05 6.49 21.29
C GLY A 56 -0.88 6.93 20.10
N MET A 57 -0.27 7.54 19.08
CA MET A 57 -0.98 7.94 17.87
C MET A 57 -0.77 6.92 16.74
N THR A 58 -1.77 6.77 15.91
CA THR A 58 -1.70 5.91 14.74
C THR A 58 -2.55 6.52 13.62
N SER A 59 -2.64 5.85 12.51
CA SER A 59 -3.56 6.25 11.44
C SER A 59 -4.38 5.07 10.97
N VAL A 60 -5.57 5.36 10.46
CA VAL A 60 -6.47 4.37 9.88
C VAL A 60 -6.92 4.83 8.52
N GLY A 61 -7.17 3.87 7.63
CA GLY A 61 -7.66 4.16 6.28
C GLY A 61 -9.12 4.58 6.30
N THR A 62 -9.48 5.57 5.50
CA THR A 62 -10.84 6.08 5.41
C THR A 62 -11.41 6.03 4.01
N ALA A 63 -10.57 6.16 2.98
CA ALA A 63 -11.02 6.09 1.60
C ALA A 63 -9.85 5.69 0.71
N VAL A 64 -10.14 4.94 -0.33
CA VAL A 64 -9.12 4.49 -1.27
C VAL A 64 -9.67 4.52 -2.68
N SER A 65 -8.78 4.78 -3.63
CA SER A 65 -9.02 4.49 -5.05
C SER A 65 -7.80 3.79 -5.59
N LEU A 66 -7.99 2.79 -6.42
CA LEU A 66 -6.90 1.97 -6.92
C LEU A 66 -7.22 1.46 -8.31
N GLU A 67 -6.25 1.60 -9.20
CA GLU A 67 -6.26 0.92 -10.47
C GLU A 67 -5.18 -0.16 -10.45
N HIS A 68 -5.56 -1.39 -10.75
CA HIS A 68 -4.66 -2.53 -10.83
C HIS A 68 -4.55 -2.90 -12.30
N ARG A 69 -3.44 -2.53 -12.93
CA ARG A 69 -3.30 -2.54 -14.38
C ARG A 69 -2.53 -3.73 -14.94
N HIS A 70 -1.65 -4.33 -14.13
CA HIS A 70 -0.75 -5.39 -14.58
C HIS A 70 -0.78 -6.54 -13.59
N ALA A 71 -0.95 -7.76 -14.13
CA ALA A 71 -0.95 -8.96 -13.32
C ALA A 71 0.49 -9.37 -12.98
N CYS A 72 0.76 -9.61 -11.70
CA CYS A 72 2.08 -10.04 -11.22
C CYS A 72 2.02 -11.49 -10.79
N PRO A 73 2.78 -12.37 -11.44
CA PRO A 73 2.82 -13.79 -11.05
C PRO A 73 3.61 -13.99 -9.76
N VAL A 74 3.44 -15.16 -9.17
CA VAL A 74 4.28 -15.61 -8.06
C VAL A 74 5.75 -15.51 -8.48
N GLY A 75 6.60 -14.96 -7.62
CA GLY A 75 8.02 -14.74 -7.89
C GLY A 75 8.35 -13.33 -8.40
N ALA A 76 7.38 -12.58 -8.85
CA ALA A 76 7.62 -11.19 -9.27
C ALA A 76 7.95 -10.32 -8.07
N GLU A 77 8.90 -9.40 -8.25
CA GLU A 77 9.19 -8.37 -7.25
C GLU A 77 8.33 -7.16 -7.53
N VAL A 78 7.65 -6.69 -6.50
CA VAL A 78 6.76 -5.52 -6.58
C VAL A 78 7.23 -4.49 -5.57
N THR A 79 7.43 -3.27 -6.03
CA THR A 79 7.82 -2.13 -5.21
C THR A 79 6.67 -1.12 -5.22
N VAL A 80 6.25 -0.70 -4.04
CA VAL A 80 5.16 0.27 -3.89
C VAL A 80 5.70 1.48 -3.15
N GLU A 81 5.61 2.64 -3.79
CA GLU A 81 6.00 3.90 -3.19
C GLU A 81 4.75 4.72 -2.90
N ALA A 82 4.67 5.26 -1.69
CA ALA A 82 3.61 6.19 -1.30
C ALA A 82 4.22 7.53 -0.90
N GLU A 83 3.52 8.58 -1.25
CA GLU A 83 3.90 9.95 -0.90
C GLU A 83 2.70 10.65 -0.28
N LEU A 84 2.92 11.28 0.88
CA LEU A 84 1.93 12.15 1.49
C LEU A 84 1.84 13.45 0.66
N THR A 85 0.73 13.65 -0.03
CA THR A 85 0.56 14.78 -0.93
C THR A 85 -0.22 15.93 -0.32
N GLU A 86 -1.03 15.64 0.70
CA GLU A 86 -1.85 16.65 1.35
C GLU A 86 -2.02 16.30 2.82
N LEU A 87 -1.90 17.30 3.66
CA LEU A 87 -2.12 17.20 5.10
C LEU A 87 -3.08 18.31 5.50
N ASP A 88 -4.23 17.93 6.04
CA ASP A 88 -5.24 18.87 6.52
C ASP A 88 -5.69 18.44 7.91
N GLY A 89 -5.13 19.09 8.94
CA GLY A 89 -5.37 18.69 10.31
C GLY A 89 -4.89 17.25 10.55
N ARG A 90 -5.82 16.34 10.80
CA ARG A 90 -5.52 14.92 11.00
C ARG A 90 -5.75 14.09 9.74
N ARG A 91 -6.26 14.70 8.68
CA ARG A 91 -6.53 14.01 7.42
C ARG A 91 -5.27 13.97 6.59
N LEU A 92 -4.95 12.78 6.11
CA LEU A 92 -3.76 12.49 5.31
C LEU A 92 -4.21 11.99 3.94
N VAL A 93 -3.68 12.59 2.89
CA VAL A 93 -3.93 12.13 1.52
C VAL A 93 -2.61 11.71 0.91
N TYR A 94 -2.56 10.49 0.38
CA TYR A 94 -1.39 9.93 -0.27
C TYR A 94 -1.68 9.60 -1.71
N SER A 95 -0.68 9.72 -2.56
CA SER A 95 -0.64 9.03 -3.85
C SER A 95 0.31 7.85 -3.75
N PHE A 96 0.06 6.79 -4.49
CA PHE A 96 0.99 5.69 -4.56
C PHE A 96 1.11 5.18 -5.98
N ILE A 97 2.24 4.55 -6.26
CA ILE A 97 2.49 3.85 -7.50
C ILE A 97 3.19 2.53 -7.18
N ALA A 98 2.75 1.47 -7.81
CA ALA A 98 3.33 0.15 -7.69
C ALA A 98 3.96 -0.26 -9.02
N ARG A 99 5.17 -0.83 -8.94
CA ARG A 99 5.92 -1.27 -10.11
C ARG A 99 6.44 -2.68 -9.91
N GLN A 100 6.47 -3.46 -10.99
CA GLN A 100 7.19 -4.72 -10.97
C GLN A 100 8.63 -4.40 -11.33
N THR A 101 9.54 -4.65 -10.36
CA THR A 101 10.95 -4.25 -10.47
C THR A 101 11.89 -5.42 -10.72
N GLY A 102 11.37 -6.66 -10.71
CA GLY A 102 12.14 -7.86 -11.00
C GLY A 102 11.44 -9.11 -10.50
N PRO A 103 11.98 -10.31 -10.74
CA PRO A 103 12.88 -10.58 -11.85
C PRO A 103 12.18 -10.41 -13.18
N PRO A 104 12.92 -10.22 -14.30
CA PRO A 104 12.29 -10.13 -15.61
C PRO A 104 11.57 -11.44 -15.93
N PRO A 105 10.47 -11.39 -16.70
CA PRO A 105 9.75 -12.60 -17.06
C PRO A 105 10.65 -13.59 -17.78
N ALA A 106 10.50 -14.87 -17.43
CA ALA A 106 11.29 -15.95 -17.99
C ALA A 106 11.12 -16.10 -19.51
N SER A 107 10.08 -15.55 -20.07
CA SER A 107 9.77 -15.59 -21.51
C SER A 107 10.49 -14.54 -22.33
N GLY A 108 11.54 -13.91 -21.80
CA GLY A 108 12.31 -12.92 -22.55
C GLY A 108 11.61 -11.56 -22.66
N GLY A 109 10.81 -11.23 -21.70
CA GLY A 109 10.26 -9.89 -21.57
C GLY A 109 11.39 -8.87 -21.53
N SER A 110 11.06 -7.64 -21.80
CA SER A 110 12.02 -6.56 -22.01
C SER A 110 13.18 -6.60 -21.01
N PRO A 111 14.40 -6.75 -21.48
CA PRO A 111 15.58 -6.69 -20.60
C PRO A 111 16.01 -5.27 -20.28
N THR A 112 15.24 -4.27 -20.67
CA THR A 112 15.69 -2.88 -20.63
C THR A 112 15.59 -2.24 -19.25
N GLY A 113 15.17 -2.99 -18.24
CA GLY A 113 14.99 -2.42 -16.91
C GLY A 113 13.79 -1.48 -16.83
N GLU A 114 12.96 -1.45 -17.84
CA GLU A 114 11.71 -0.73 -17.76
C GLU A 114 10.81 -1.39 -16.74
N GLU A 115 10.50 -0.66 -15.71
CA GLU A 115 9.62 -1.09 -14.67
C GLU A 115 8.19 -1.08 -15.19
N LEU A 116 7.48 -2.19 -15.00
CA LEU A 116 6.08 -2.27 -15.35
C LEU A 116 5.25 -1.62 -14.25
N VAL A 117 4.39 -0.69 -14.61
CA VAL A 117 3.45 -0.12 -13.66
C VAL A 117 2.37 -1.15 -13.37
N VAL A 118 2.36 -1.65 -12.15
CA VAL A 118 1.38 -2.62 -11.66
C VAL A 118 0.06 -1.95 -11.37
N GLY A 119 0.12 -0.79 -10.76
CA GLY A 119 -1.05 -0.03 -10.41
C GLY A 119 -0.69 1.29 -9.75
N ALA A 120 -1.71 2.08 -9.51
CA ALA A 120 -1.57 3.38 -8.87
C ALA A 120 -2.89 3.77 -8.24
N GLY A 121 -2.84 4.75 -7.36
CA GLY A 121 -4.06 5.22 -6.74
C GLY A 121 -3.83 6.24 -5.65
N ARG A 122 -4.84 6.38 -4.85
CA ARG A 122 -4.91 7.37 -3.78
C ARG A 122 -5.42 6.70 -2.52
N VAL A 123 -4.81 7.05 -1.39
CA VAL A 123 -5.22 6.56 -0.07
C VAL A 123 -5.47 7.77 0.81
N GLU A 124 -6.61 7.78 1.48
CA GLU A 124 -6.87 8.74 2.55
C GLU A 124 -6.85 8.01 3.87
N ARG A 125 -6.19 8.62 4.84
CA ARG A 125 -6.08 8.09 6.20
C ARG A 125 -6.32 9.23 7.18
N VAL A 126 -6.60 8.88 8.42
CA VAL A 126 -6.76 9.86 9.49
C VAL A 126 -5.91 9.46 10.68
N VAL A 127 -5.25 10.44 11.28
CA VAL A 127 -4.47 10.24 12.50
C VAL A 127 -5.45 10.18 13.68
N VAL A 128 -5.32 9.16 14.51
CA VAL A 128 -6.19 8.95 15.67
C VAL A 128 -5.37 8.61 16.90
N ASP A 129 -5.94 8.92 18.06
CA ASP A 129 -5.44 8.39 19.33
C ASP A 129 -5.83 6.91 19.40
N ARG A 130 -4.84 6.02 19.48
CA ARG A 130 -5.07 4.57 19.40
C ARG A 130 -6.05 4.08 20.45
N ALA A 131 -5.84 4.49 21.70
CA ALA A 131 -6.68 4.02 22.81
C ALA A 131 -8.12 4.50 22.67
N LYS A 132 -8.31 5.76 22.31
CA LYS A 132 -9.66 6.32 22.09
C LYS A 132 -10.35 5.67 20.91
N PHE A 133 -9.62 5.45 19.83
CA PHE A 133 -10.17 4.81 18.64
C PHE A 133 -10.64 3.39 18.95
N LEU A 134 -9.80 2.62 19.63
CA LEU A 134 -10.14 1.23 19.99
C LEU A 134 -11.31 1.18 20.97
N ALA A 135 -11.40 2.13 21.89
CA ALA A 135 -12.53 2.20 22.82
C ALA A 135 -13.86 2.41 22.09
N ARG A 136 -13.86 3.22 21.03
CA ARG A 136 -15.07 3.43 20.22
C ARG A 136 -15.42 2.21 19.37
N ALA A 137 -14.44 1.44 18.95
CA ALA A 137 -14.64 0.24 18.14
C ALA A 137 -15.04 -0.97 18.99
N ALA A 138 -14.86 -0.89 20.32
CA ALA A 138 -15.23 -1.99 21.20
C ALA A 138 -16.74 -2.21 21.17
N PRO A 139 -17.21 -3.49 21.20
CA PRO A 139 -18.64 -3.74 21.25
C PRO A 139 -19.24 -3.18 22.54
N PRO A 140 -20.50 -2.70 22.51
CA PRO A 140 -21.18 -2.27 23.73
C PRO A 140 -21.23 -3.44 24.70
N GLY A 141 -20.69 -3.20 25.87
CA GLY A 141 -20.46 -4.24 26.88
C GLY A 141 -21.67 -4.62 27.66
#